data_959e0d62132f04fdb665d04d2163522a
#
_entry.id   959e0d62132f04fdb665d04d2163522a
#
_cell.length_a   1.000
_cell.length_b   1.000
_cell.length_c   1.000
_cell.angle_alpha   90.00
_cell.angle_beta   90.00
_cell.angle_gamma   90.00
#
_symmetry.space_group_name_H-M   'P 1'
#
loop_
_entity.id
_entity.type
_entity.pdbx_description
1 polymer ?
#
loop_
_entity_poly.entity_id
_entity_poly.type
_entity_poly.pdbx_seq_one_letter_code
_entity_poly.pdbx_strand_id
1 'polypeptide(L)'
;MNAPAKFFEVAAPVAFAGKDAGQTPAFRWYDKDRIVQGRRLEDHLRFAVCYWHSLCWPGGDPFGGETFLRPWHHGSDAMAMARAKADVAFELFRLLDVPFFTFHDVDAAPEGNSLAESVANLNAIADLFEKKMAQAKVRLLWGTANLFTHRRYMAGAATNPDPEIFTYAAGQVRAALEVTQRLGGQNYVLWGGREGYETLLNTDLKRELDQLGRFVSLVVEHKHKIGFKGPILIEPKPKEPTKHQYDFDVATCYGFLARYDLLNDVKLNIEQNHAILAGHSFHHEVALAEALGVFGSLDINRGDDLLGWDTDQFAMNVGELALVFHEIINRGGFGSGGLNFDAKIRRQSIDPDDLIHAHVGSMDACARAFLAAADMRDAGVLATPLAERYAGWTSPEGRAILAGERSLADLADRALSPGFDPLPRSGRQEYLESLVNRYV
;
A
#
# COMPACT_ATOMS: atom_id res chain seq x y z
N MET A 1 -14.77 13.61 35.15
CA MET A 1 -14.04 13.58 33.86
C MET A 1 -15.07 13.94 32.81
N ASN A 2 -14.95 15.12 32.18
CA ASN A 2 -15.82 15.49 31.07
C ASN A 2 -15.56 14.49 29.94
N ALA A 3 -16.62 14.00 29.29
CA ALA A 3 -16.48 13.20 28.06
C ALA A 3 -15.61 14.00 27.07
N PRO A 4 -14.66 13.37 26.39
CA PRO A 4 -13.86 14.06 25.39
C PRO A 4 -14.80 14.74 24.39
N ALA A 5 -14.50 15.99 24.05
CA ALA A 5 -15.29 16.73 23.08
C ALA A 5 -15.26 15.93 21.77
N LYS A 6 -16.44 15.59 21.27
CA LYS A 6 -16.63 14.83 20.03
C LYS A 6 -16.06 15.67 18.89
N PHE A 7 -15.15 15.08 18.09
CA PHE A 7 -14.51 15.80 16.98
C PHE A 7 -15.37 15.78 15.71
N PHE A 8 -15.98 14.64 15.39
CA PHE A 8 -16.85 14.49 14.22
C PHE A 8 -18.31 14.79 14.56
N GLU A 9 -19.05 15.39 13.63
CA GLU A 9 -20.50 15.65 13.79
C GLU A 9 -21.30 14.35 13.60
N VAL A 10 -20.82 13.43 12.75
CA VAL A 10 -21.40 12.09 12.57
C VAL A 10 -21.46 11.36 13.91
N ALA A 11 -22.67 10.96 14.31
CA ALA A 11 -22.92 10.45 15.66
C ALA A 11 -22.78 8.94 15.80
N ALA A 12 -23.03 8.18 14.73
CA ALA A 12 -23.09 6.73 14.72
C ALA A 12 -22.20 6.16 13.60
N PRO A 13 -21.75 4.91 13.70
CA PRO A 13 -21.04 4.25 12.60
C PRO A 13 -21.81 4.34 11.29
N VAL A 14 -21.08 4.60 10.21
CA VAL A 14 -21.63 4.61 8.85
C VAL A 14 -22.08 3.20 8.50
N ALA A 15 -23.33 3.05 8.09
CA ALA A 15 -23.92 1.77 7.77
C ALA A 15 -24.22 1.63 6.27
N PHE A 16 -24.32 0.40 5.80
CA PHE A 16 -24.82 0.13 4.46
C PHE A 16 -26.33 0.47 4.38
N ALA A 17 -26.69 1.27 3.37
CA ALA A 17 -28.07 1.68 3.13
C ALA A 17 -28.52 1.45 1.68
N GLY A 18 -27.65 0.92 0.83
CA GLY A 18 -27.94 0.65 -0.58
C GLY A 18 -27.89 1.88 -1.49
N LYS A 19 -28.06 1.65 -2.78
CA LYS A 19 -27.89 2.67 -3.85
C LYS A 19 -28.76 3.91 -3.71
N ASP A 20 -29.96 3.74 -3.14
CA ASP A 20 -30.96 4.79 -2.98
C ASP A 20 -30.82 5.58 -1.68
N ALA A 21 -29.74 5.35 -0.91
CA ALA A 21 -29.47 6.10 0.30
C ALA A 21 -29.44 7.62 0.04
N GLY A 22 -30.02 8.37 0.95
CA GLY A 22 -30.04 9.84 0.90
C GLY A 22 -28.65 10.50 1.00
N GLN A 23 -28.60 11.78 1.36
CA GLN A 23 -27.34 12.55 1.39
C GLN A 23 -26.51 12.32 2.67
N THR A 24 -27.05 11.70 3.72
CA THR A 24 -26.30 11.37 4.94
C THR A 24 -25.18 10.36 4.64
N PRO A 25 -24.04 10.40 5.34
CA PRO A 25 -22.99 9.40 5.18
C PRO A 25 -23.55 7.99 5.35
N ALA A 26 -23.50 7.21 4.29
CA ALA A 26 -23.96 5.83 4.25
C ALA A 26 -23.21 5.08 3.14
N PHE A 27 -22.91 3.81 3.35
CA PHE A 27 -22.37 2.98 2.29
C PHE A 27 -23.49 2.59 1.30
N ARG A 28 -23.20 2.74 0.03
CA ARG A 28 -24.12 2.38 -1.07
C ARG A 28 -23.76 1.07 -1.74
N TRP A 29 -22.49 0.69 -1.64
CA TRP A 29 -21.92 -0.52 -2.23
C TRP A 29 -21.23 -1.41 -1.21
N TYR A 30 -20.64 -0.83 -0.18
CA TYR A 30 -19.93 -1.57 0.85
C TYR A 30 -20.89 -2.13 1.90
N ASP A 31 -21.49 -3.30 1.58
CA ASP A 31 -22.13 -4.16 2.55
C ASP A 31 -21.09 -5.16 3.06
N LYS A 32 -20.52 -4.88 4.22
CA LYS A 32 -19.40 -5.64 4.79
C LYS A 32 -19.69 -7.12 4.99
N ASP A 33 -20.95 -7.47 5.26
CA ASP A 33 -21.41 -8.83 5.55
C ASP A 33 -21.85 -9.59 4.30
N ARG A 34 -21.93 -8.91 3.14
CA ARG A 34 -22.26 -9.55 1.86
C ARG A 34 -21.24 -10.63 1.53
N ILE A 35 -21.74 -11.84 1.26
CA ILE A 35 -20.90 -12.95 0.83
C ILE A 35 -20.59 -12.85 -0.66
N VAL A 36 -19.32 -12.80 -1.00
CA VAL A 36 -18.78 -12.77 -2.36
C VAL A 36 -17.69 -13.84 -2.43
N GLN A 37 -17.71 -14.72 -3.42
CA GLN A 37 -16.68 -15.78 -3.57
C GLN A 37 -16.48 -16.61 -2.28
N GLY A 38 -17.56 -16.84 -1.50
CA GLY A 38 -17.55 -17.64 -0.28
C GLY A 38 -17.01 -16.96 0.98
N ARG A 39 -16.64 -15.66 0.94
CA ARG A 39 -16.18 -14.87 2.09
C ARG A 39 -16.94 -13.56 2.20
N ARG A 40 -16.95 -12.94 3.38
CA ARG A 40 -17.55 -11.61 3.56
C ARG A 40 -16.73 -10.57 2.78
N LEU A 41 -17.40 -9.53 2.27
CA LEU A 41 -16.77 -8.43 1.55
C LEU A 41 -15.70 -7.73 2.40
N GLU A 42 -15.91 -7.58 3.72
CA GLU A 42 -14.92 -7.06 4.66
C GLU A 42 -13.64 -7.91 4.68
N ASP A 43 -13.76 -9.25 4.64
CA ASP A 43 -12.62 -10.16 4.67
C ASP A 43 -11.83 -10.16 3.34
N HIS A 44 -12.47 -9.73 2.26
CA HIS A 44 -11.78 -9.48 0.98
C HIS A 44 -11.05 -8.14 0.98
N LEU A 45 -11.74 -7.05 1.33
CA LEU A 45 -11.23 -5.70 1.14
C LEU A 45 -10.26 -5.25 2.24
N ARG A 46 -10.44 -5.74 3.48
CA ARG A 46 -9.48 -5.53 4.57
C ARG A 46 -9.02 -4.06 4.70
N PHE A 47 -9.97 -3.12 4.69
CA PHE A 47 -9.70 -1.68 4.73
C PHE A 47 -8.91 -1.26 5.96
N ALA A 48 -7.92 -0.40 5.75
CA ALA A 48 -7.17 0.26 6.81
C ALA A 48 -7.15 1.78 6.60
N VAL A 49 -7.17 2.53 7.70
CA VAL A 49 -7.00 3.99 7.69
C VAL A 49 -5.57 4.33 8.08
N CYS A 50 -4.89 5.11 7.25
CA CYS A 50 -3.56 5.61 7.56
C CYS A 50 -3.61 6.73 8.63
N TYR A 51 -2.65 6.69 9.56
CA TYR A 51 -2.58 7.65 10.64
C TYR A 51 -2.06 9.02 10.19
N TRP A 52 -1.07 9.04 9.30
CA TRP A 52 -0.36 10.26 8.88
C TRP A 52 -1.23 11.22 8.09
N HIS A 53 -1.78 10.84 6.96
CA HIS A 53 -2.62 11.71 6.13
C HIS A 53 -3.95 12.06 6.81
N SER A 54 -4.54 11.08 7.51
CA SER A 54 -5.84 11.29 8.15
C SER A 54 -5.76 12.20 9.36
N LEU A 55 -4.67 12.15 10.14
CA LEU A 55 -4.61 12.79 11.46
C LEU A 55 -3.42 13.74 11.67
N CYS A 56 -2.31 13.57 10.91
CA CYS A 56 -1.10 14.36 11.12
C CYS A 56 -0.93 15.47 10.08
N TRP A 57 -1.44 15.29 8.86
CA TRP A 57 -1.32 16.32 7.83
C TRP A 57 -2.20 17.55 8.17
N PRO A 58 -1.61 18.77 8.27
CA PRO A 58 -2.32 19.97 8.69
C PRO A 58 -3.02 20.72 7.56
N GLY A 59 -3.00 20.21 6.33
CA GLY A 59 -3.55 20.88 5.15
C GLY A 59 -2.59 21.87 4.49
N GLY A 60 -1.28 21.86 4.87
CA GLY A 60 -0.25 22.67 4.23
C GLY A 60 0.34 22.01 2.98
N ASP A 61 0.98 22.83 2.13
CA ASP A 61 1.75 22.42 0.97
C ASP A 61 2.97 23.35 0.80
N PRO A 62 3.88 23.14 -0.18
CA PRO A 62 5.03 24.02 -0.41
C PRO A 62 4.67 25.48 -0.69
N PHE A 63 3.42 25.79 -1.03
CA PHE A 63 2.94 27.10 -1.43
C PHE A 63 2.01 27.77 -0.41
N GLY A 64 1.57 27.04 0.61
CA GLY A 64 0.66 27.59 1.63
C GLY A 64 0.69 26.83 2.95
N GLY A 65 0.43 27.56 4.04
CA GLY A 65 0.40 27.04 5.39
C GLY A 65 -0.81 26.15 5.70
N GLU A 66 -0.95 25.82 6.96
CA GLU A 66 -2.03 24.96 7.48
C GLU A 66 -3.42 25.51 7.22
N THR A 67 -4.37 24.63 6.88
CA THR A 67 -5.78 24.97 6.70
C THR A 67 -6.70 24.23 7.69
N PHE A 68 -6.22 23.17 8.35
CA PHE A 68 -7.00 22.37 9.27
C PHE A 68 -6.81 22.83 10.71
N LEU A 69 -7.89 23.18 11.37
CA LEU A 69 -7.91 23.54 12.80
C LEU A 69 -8.14 22.28 13.64
N ARG A 70 -7.07 21.52 13.87
CA ARG A 70 -7.12 20.27 14.64
C ARG A 70 -6.57 20.48 16.04
N PRO A 71 -7.35 20.18 17.12
CA PRO A 71 -6.95 20.46 18.50
C PRO A 71 -5.63 19.80 18.93
N TRP A 72 -5.27 18.67 18.33
CA TRP A 72 -4.04 17.94 18.64
C TRP A 72 -2.79 18.42 17.87
N HIS A 73 -2.92 19.43 17.00
CA HIS A 73 -1.75 20.01 16.31
C HIS A 73 -1.08 21.12 17.12
N HIS A 74 -1.79 21.71 18.08
CA HIS A 74 -1.32 22.87 18.81
C HIS A 74 -1.44 22.64 20.32
N GLY A 75 -0.32 22.55 21.02
CA GLY A 75 -0.24 22.37 22.45
C GLY A 75 1.20 22.33 22.95
N SER A 76 1.40 22.52 24.25
CA SER A 76 2.72 22.51 24.86
C SER A 76 3.18 21.14 25.35
N ASP A 77 2.28 20.18 25.52
CA ASP A 77 2.57 18.80 25.93
C ASP A 77 2.38 17.85 24.72
N ALA A 78 3.49 17.45 24.11
CA ALA A 78 3.51 16.60 22.92
C ALA A 78 2.88 15.21 23.18
N MET A 79 3.07 14.64 24.38
CA MET A 79 2.45 13.36 24.74
C MET A 79 0.95 13.48 24.99
N ALA A 80 0.48 14.60 25.55
CA ALA A 80 -0.95 14.86 25.68
C ALA A 80 -1.61 15.03 24.30
N MET A 81 -0.95 15.72 23.37
CA MET A 81 -1.40 15.84 21.98
C MET A 81 -1.46 14.48 21.28
N ALA A 82 -0.45 13.62 21.44
CA ALA A 82 -0.45 12.27 20.88
C ALA A 82 -1.60 11.41 21.43
N ARG A 83 -1.93 11.53 22.71
CA ARG A 83 -3.10 10.86 23.31
C ARG A 83 -4.42 11.39 22.77
N ALA A 84 -4.58 12.70 22.65
CA ALA A 84 -5.77 13.32 22.07
C ALA A 84 -5.97 12.91 20.62
N LYS A 85 -4.89 12.88 19.82
CA LYS A 85 -4.89 12.36 18.45
C LYS A 85 -5.33 10.90 18.39
N ALA A 86 -4.84 10.05 19.30
CA ALA A 86 -5.27 8.66 19.40
C ALA A 86 -6.77 8.52 19.74
N ASP A 87 -7.34 9.41 20.59
CA ASP A 87 -8.77 9.40 20.89
C ASP A 87 -9.59 9.63 19.61
N VAL A 88 -9.23 10.65 18.84
CA VAL A 88 -9.92 10.97 17.56
C VAL A 88 -9.68 9.90 16.49
N ALA A 89 -8.48 9.32 16.43
CA ALA A 89 -8.17 8.22 15.49
C ALA A 89 -9.14 7.05 15.68
N PHE A 90 -9.27 6.58 16.91
CA PHE A 90 -10.15 5.44 17.20
C PHE A 90 -11.63 5.81 17.14
N GLU A 91 -12.00 7.09 17.31
CA GLU A 91 -13.34 7.57 16.97
C GLU A 91 -13.60 7.43 15.46
N LEU A 92 -12.67 7.90 14.60
CA LEU A 92 -12.76 7.77 13.15
C LEU A 92 -12.89 6.31 12.71
N PHE A 93 -12.01 5.43 13.21
CA PHE A 93 -12.04 4.01 12.86
C PHE A 93 -13.37 3.35 13.21
N ARG A 94 -13.93 3.69 14.36
CA ARG A 94 -15.25 3.22 14.79
C ARG A 94 -16.38 3.78 13.93
N LEU A 95 -16.31 5.06 13.53
CA LEU A 95 -17.32 5.68 12.67
C LEU A 95 -17.31 5.09 11.26
N LEU A 96 -16.15 4.79 10.72
CA LEU A 96 -15.99 4.12 9.42
C LEU A 96 -16.24 2.62 9.50
N ASP A 97 -16.28 2.03 10.69
CA ASP A 97 -16.39 0.58 10.92
C ASP A 97 -15.31 -0.21 10.14
N VAL A 98 -14.05 0.31 10.14
CA VAL A 98 -12.93 -0.31 9.46
C VAL A 98 -12.22 -1.33 10.34
N PRO A 99 -11.78 -2.48 9.78
CA PRO A 99 -11.13 -3.53 10.56
C PRO A 99 -9.66 -3.24 10.90
N PHE A 100 -9.00 -2.30 10.22
CA PHE A 100 -7.57 -2.06 10.38
C PHE A 100 -7.19 -0.57 10.36
N PHE A 101 -5.99 -0.30 10.86
CA PHE A 101 -5.28 0.97 10.72
C PHE A 101 -3.79 0.73 10.50
N THR A 102 -3.05 1.79 10.13
CA THR A 102 -1.61 1.78 9.91
C THR A 102 -0.98 3.04 10.51
N PHE A 103 0.31 3.01 10.89
CA PHE A 103 0.99 4.18 11.45
C PHE A 103 2.50 4.17 11.21
N HIS A 104 3.11 5.37 11.19
CA HIS A 104 4.54 5.56 11.45
C HIS A 104 4.77 5.84 12.94
N ASP A 105 5.90 5.43 13.46
CA ASP A 105 6.28 5.63 14.86
C ASP A 105 6.16 7.09 15.32
N VAL A 106 6.68 8.05 14.55
CA VAL A 106 6.65 9.48 14.90
C VAL A 106 5.28 10.13 14.70
N ASP A 107 4.40 9.54 13.91
CA ASP A 107 3.03 10.00 13.76
C ASP A 107 2.18 9.56 14.97
N ALA A 108 2.47 8.40 15.52
CA ALA A 108 1.81 7.87 16.70
C ALA A 108 2.30 8.58 17.98
N ALA A 109 3.61 8.74 18.15
CA ALA A 109 4.25 9.28 19.34
C ALA A 109 5.30 10.34 18.98
N PRO A 110 5.48 11.41 19.79
CA PRO A 110 6.49 12.42 19.51
C PRO A 110 7.91 11.87 19.68
N GLU A 111 8.82 12.36 18.84
CA GLU A 111 10.25 12.13 19.05
C GLU A 111 10.70 12.79 20.38
N GLY A 112 11.62 12.14 21.07
CA GLY A 112 12.31 12.67 22.25
C GLY A 112 13.66 13.26 21.90
N ASN A 113 14.38 13.72 22.93
CA ASN A 113 15.75 14.24 22.78
C ASN A 113 16.78 13.14 22.48
N SER A 114 16.40 11.88 22.58
CA SER A 114 17.21 10.71 22.27
C SER A 114 16.34 9.59 21.71
N LEU A 115 16.96 8.61 21.04
CA LEU A 115 16.25 7.41 20.59
C LEU A 115 15.60 6.66 21.77
N ALA A 116 16.26 6.60 22.92
CA ALA A 116 15.70 5.96 24.11
C ALA A 116 14.42 6.62 24.59
N GLU A 117 14.36 7.96 24.56
CA GLU A 117 13.15 8.72 24.90
C GLU A 117 12.05 8.52 23.85
N SER A 118 12.39 8.57 22.56
CA SER A 118 11.44 8.30 21.47
C SER A 118 10.82 6.90 21.61
N VAL A 119 11.63 5.89 21.91
CA VAL A 119 11.17 4.51 22.15
C VAL A 119 10.27 4.42 23.38
N ALA A 120 10.58 5.15 24.46
CA ALA A 120 9.72 5.21 25.64
C ALA A 120 8.37 5.87 25.33
N ASN A 121 8.35 6.95 24.56
CA ASN A 121 7.13 7.62 24.11
C ASN A 121 6.28 6.70 23.23
N LEU A 122 6.90 6.02 22.26
CA LEU A 122 6.22 5.07 21.39
C LEU A 122 5.60 3.91 22.18
N ASN A 123 6.31 3.35 23.15
CA ASN A 123 5.78 2.30 24.01
C ASN A 123 4.60 2.80 24.86
N ALA A 124 4.65 4.03 25.39
CA ALA A 124 3.54 4.61 26.15
C ALA A 124 2.28 4.83 25.30
N ILE A 125 2.43 5.14 24.00
CA ILE A 125 1.31 5.21 23.07
C ILE A 125 0.85 3.80 22.65
N ALA A 126 1.76 2.84 22.50
CA ALA A 126 1.39 1.46 22.24
C ALA A 126 0.53 0.86 23.37
N ASP A 127 0.82 1.17 24.66
CA ASP A 127 -0.05 0.81 25.81
C ASP A 127 -1.47 1.38 25.66
N LEU A 128 -1.61 2.58 25.12
CA LEU A 128 -2.90 3.18 24.82
C LEU A 128 -3.59 2.51 23.64
N PHE A 129 -2.84 2.24 22.56
CA PHE A 129 -3.36 1.56 21.35
C PHE A 129 -3.90 0.18 21.68
N GLU A 130 -3.23 -0.64 22.49
CA GLU A 130 -3.74 -1.96 22.91
C GLU A 130 -5.15 -1.85 23.52
N LYS A 131 -5.35 -0.89 24.42
CA LYS A 131 -6.65 -0.68 25.06
C LYS A 131 -7.72 -0.23 24.08
N LYS A 132 -7.37 0.72 23.19
CA LYS A 132 -8.30 1.27 22.21
C LYS A 132 -8.63 0.26 21.10
N MET A 133 -7.67 -0.51 20.64
CA MET A 133 -7.86 -1.60 19.68
C MET A 133 -8.85 -2.64 20.22
N ALA A 134 -8.69 -3.04 21.48
CA ALA A 134 -9.61 -3.98 22.13
C ALA A 134 -11.03 -3.43 22.24
N GLN A 135 -11.19 -2.14 22.58
CA GLN A 135 -12.49 -1.47 22.73
C GLN A 135 -13.18 -1.27 21.37
N ALA A 136 -12.44 -0.82 20.36
CA ALA A 136 -12.97 -0.53 19.02
C ALA A 136 -13.04 -1.77 18.12
N LYS A 137 -12.43 -2.90 18.50
CA LYS A 137 -12.26 -4.12 17.70
C LYS A 137 -11.53 -3.86 16.37
N VAL A 138 -10.60 -2.91 16.38
CA VAL A 138 -9.75 -2.56 15.23
C VAL A 138 -8.38 -3.18 15.43
N ARG A 139 -7.78 -3.68 14.37
CA ARG A 139 -6.46 -4.36 14.37
C ARG A 139 -5.43 -3.51 13.65
N LEU A 140 -4.15 -3.79 13.89
CA LEU A 140 -3.06 -3.18 13.15
C LEU A 140 -2.78 -3.97 11.86
N LEU A 141 -2.86 -3.31 10.70
CA LEU A 141 -2.45 -3.91 9.44
C LEU A 141 -0.93 -3.92 9.32
N TRP A 142 -0.30 -2.77 9.54
CA TRP A 142 1.15 -2.64 9.63
C TRP A 142 1.57 -1.36 10.38
N GLY A 143 2.74 -1.40 10.96
CA GLY A 143 3.46 -0.25 11.47
C GLY A 143 4.77 -0.07 10.72
N THR A 144 5.39 1.09 10.83
CA THR A 144 6.69 1.39 10.23
C THR A 144 7.44 2.46 11.02
N ALA A 145 8.74 2.59 10.77
CA ALA A 145 9.57 3.69 11.23
C ALA A 145 9.64 4.79 10.16
N ASN A 146 9.43 6.04 10.55
CA ASN A 146 9.65 7.19 9.67
C ASN A 146 11.16 7.48 9.58
N LEU A 147 11.78 7.04 8.49
CA LEU A 147 13.21 7.21 8.23
C LEU A 147 13.51 8.31 7.21
N PHE A 148 12.64 9.31 7.10
CA PHE A 148 12.74 10.32 6.04
C PHE A 148 12.46 11.76 6.49
N THR A 149 11.63 12.01 7.48
CA THR A 149 11.23 13.37 7.88
C THR A 149 12.34 14.09 8.66
N HIS A 150 13.01 13.43 9.60
CA HIS A 150 14.02 14.06 10.43
C HIS A 150 15.26 14.42 9.59
N ARG A 151 15.86 15.61 9.85
CA ARG A 151 17.02 16.11 9.11
C ARG A 151 18.22 15.14 9.02
N ARG A 152 18.36 14.20 9.97
CA ARG A 152 19.45 13.20 9.93
C ARG A 152 19.36 12.32 8.70
N TYR A 153 18.17 12.09 8.19
CA TYR A 153 17.89 11.25 7.03
C TYR A 153 17.90 12.01 5.68
N MET A 154 18.39 13.25 5.65
CA MET A 154 18.40 14.08 4.43
C MET A 154 19.15 13.45 3.25
N ALA A 155 20.06 12.49 3.51
CA ALA A 155 20.80 11.75 2.50
C ALA A 155 20.56 10.23 2.65
N GLY A 156 19.34 9.83 2.95
CA GLY A 156 18.96 8.45 3.23
C GLY A 156 19.16 8.04 4.69
N ALA A 157 18.64 6.91 5.04
CA ALA A 157 18.83 6.21 6.31
C ALA A 157 19.72 4.98 6.12
N ALA A 158 19.23 3.98 5.39
CA ALA A 158 19.99 2.78 5.05
C ALA A 158 21.12 3.06 4.05
N THR A 159 20.89 3.96 3.08
CA THR A 159 21.86 4.36 2.07
C THR A 159 22.76 5.53 2.50
N ASN A 160 22.61 6.01 3.74
CA ASN A 160 23.35 7.17 4.22
C ASN A 160 24.86 6.94 4.15
N PRO A 161 25.65 7.93 3.68
CA PRO A 161 27.13 7.83 3.67
C PRO A 161 27.75 7.77 5.06
N ASP A 162 27.01 8.11 6.13
CA ASP A 162 27.46 8.04 7.51
C ASP A 162 26.89 6.78 8.21
N PRO A 163 27.75 5.81 8.63
CA PRO A 163 27.33 4.61 9.31
C PRO A 163 26.65 4.83 10.66
N GLU A 164 26.86 5.98 11.32
CA GLU A 164 26.17 6.32 12.56
C GLU A 164 24.68 6.61 12.30
N ILE A 165 24.33 7.20 11.15
CA ILE A 165 22.95 7.41 10.73
C ILE A 165 22.28 6.06 10.43
N PHE A 166 22.96 5.17 9.70
CA PHE A 166 22.51 3.80 9.48
C PHE A 166 22.23 3.07 10.82
N THR A 167 23.13 3.21 11.78
CA THR A 167 23.00 2.62 13.11
C THR A 167 21.79 3.16 13.87
N TYR A 168 21.57 4.48 13.82
CA TYR A 168 20.40 5.11 14.44
C TYR A 168 19.09 4.61 13.79
N ALA A 169 19.04 4.58 12.46
CA ALA A 169 17.90 4.06 11.69
C ALA A 169 17.58 2.61 12.04
N ALA A 170 18.59 1.74 12.16
CA ALA A 170 18.42 0.35 12.56
C ALA A 170 17.80 0.24 13.97
N GLY A 171 18.22 1.11 14.90
CA GLY A 171 17.64 1.19 16.24
C GLY A 171 16.17 1.61 16.23
N GLN A 172 15.81 2.60 15.38
CA GLN A 172 14.43 3.09 15.22
C GLN A 172 13.54 2.00 14.59
N VAL A 173 13.99 1.35 13.51
CA VAL A 173 13.27 0.24 12.87
C VAL A 173 13.04 -0.92 13.83
N ARG A 174 14.06 -1.29 14.61
CA ARG A 174 13.93 -2.32 15.62
C ARG A 174 12.78 -2.01 16.60
N ALA A 175 12.75 -0.81 17.15
CA ALA A 175 11.71 -0.40 18.09
C ALA A 175 10.31 -0.41 17.46
N ALA A 176 10.15 0.13 16.26
CA ALA A 176 8.88 0.16 15.54
C ALA A 176 8.40 -1.25 15.17
N LEU A 177 9.31 -2.16 14.76
CA LEU A 177 8.96 -3.55 14.44
C LEU A 177 8.55 -4.34 15.70
N GLU A 178 9.25 -4.16 16.83
CA GLU A 178 8.89 -4.78 18.11
C GLU A 178 7.52 -4.30 18.61
N VAL A 179 7.21 -3.01 18.46
CA VAL A 179 5.88 -2.45 18.77
C VAL A 179 4.82 -2.97 17.79
N THR A 180 5.11 -3.06 16.52
CA THR A 180 4.21 -3.66 15.52
C THR A 180 3.87 -5.10 15.88
N GLN A 181 4.85 -5.90 16.24
CA GLN A 181 4.63 -7.27 16.71
C GLN A 181 3.77 -7.32 17.98
N ARG A 182 4.10 -6.49 18.96
CA ARG A 182 3.37 -6.39 20.24
C ARG A 182 1.88 -6.06 20.02
N LEU A 183 1.57 -5.17 19.09
CA LEU A 183 0.19 -4.78 18.73
C LEU A 183 -0.49 -5.79 17.79
N GLY A 184 0.14 -6.92 17.47
CA GLY A 184 -0.41 -7.94 16.59
C GLY A 184 -0.51 -7.49 15.13
N GLY A 185 0.37 -6.60 14.70
CA GLY A 185 0.47 -6.13 13.31
C GLY A 185 0.69 -7.31 12.35
N GLN A 186 0.04 -7.25 11.21
CA GLN A 186 0.05 -8.35 10.26
C GLN A 186 1.24 -8.28 9.31
N ASN A 187 1.76 -7.09 9.05
CA ASN A 187 2.91 -6.82 8.19
C ASN A 187 3.76 -5.69 8.82
N TYR A 188 4.94 -5.45 8.27
CA TYR A 188 5.78 -4.30 8.58
C TYR A 188 6.24 -3.65 7.28
N VAL A 189 6.06 -2.34 7.11
CA VAL A 189 6.41 -1.63 5.88
C VAL A 189 7.76 -0.92 6.02
N LEU A 190 8.51 -0.86 4.94
CA LEU A 190 9.66 0.00 4.72
C LEU A 190 9.37 0.86 3.48
N TRP A 191 9.13 2.15 3.69
CA TRP A 191 9.09 3.12 2.62
C TRP A 191 10.43 3.84 2.50
N GLY A 192 11.03 3.78 1.32
CA GLY A 192 12.37 4.29 1.03
C GLY A 192 12.42 5.78 0.69
N GLY A 193 11.62 6.63 1.34
CA GLY A 193 11.41 8.02 0.95
C GLY A 193 12.64 8.89 0.76
N ARG A 194 13.78 8.55 1.39
CA ARG A 194 15.08 9.20 1.18
C ARG A 194 16.16 8.23 0.70
N GLU A 195 15.83 6.98 0.45
CA GLU A 195 16.75 5.99 -0.11
C GLU A 195 16.88 6.20 -1.61
N GLY A 196 17.81 7.08 -1.98
CA GLY A 196 17.99 7.52 -3.36
C GLY A 196 18.99 8.65 -3.46
N TYR A 197 19.09 9.29 -4.61
CA TYR A 197 20.11 10.33 -4.86
C TYR A 197 19.58 11.46 -5.75
N GLU A 198 20.22 12.62 -5.60
CA GLU A 198 19.97 13.81 -6.43
C GLU A 198 20.95 13.90 -7.61
N THR A 199 22.19 13.42 -7.43
CA THR A 199 23.26 13.49 -8.42
C THR A 199 24.26 12.35 -8.25
N LEU A 200 24.78 11.83 -9.35
CA LEU A 200 25.86 10.83 -9.34
C LEU A 200 27.23 11.40 -8.99
N LEU A 201 27.36 12.72 -8.81
CA LEU A 201 28.64 13.33 -8.51
C LEU A 201 29.15 13.02 -7.09
N ASN A 202 28.24 12.68 -6.18
CA ASN A 202 28.53 12.37 -4.78
C ASN A 202 27.93 11.05 -4.32
N THR A 203 27.50 10.17 -5.26
CA THR A 203 26.79 8.92 -4.95
C THR A 203 27.61 7.71 -5.43
N ASP A 204 27.92 6.79 -4.52
CA ASP A 204 28.45 5.47 -4.84
C ASP A 204 27.31 4.45 -4.92
N LEU A 205 26.69 4.33 -6.10
CA LEU A 205 25.52 3.48 -6.33
C LEU A 205 25.70 2.04 -5.83
N LYS A 206 26.88 1.46 -6.08
CA LYS A 206 27.12 0.08 -5.65
C LYS A 206 27.12 -0.04 -4.14
N ARG A 207 27.77 0.90 -3.48
CA ARG A 207 27.87 0.93 -2.01
C ARG A 207 26.50 1.15 -1.39
N GLU A 208 25.74 2.11 -1.87
CA GLU A 208 24.41 2.42 -1.34
C GLU A 208 23.43 1.25 -1.53
N LEU A 209 23.46 0.56 -2.69
CA LEU A 209 22.67 -0.65 -2.89
C LEU A 209 23.10 -1.78 -1.95
N ASP A 210 24.41 -1.98 -1.72
CA ASP A 210 24.90 -3.01 -0.81
C ASP A 210 24.54 -2.68 0.66
N GLN A 211 24.55 -1.38 1.03
CA GLN A 211 24.06 -0.91 2.35
C GLN A 211 22.58 -1.16 2.52
N LEU A 212 21.75 -0.80 1.54
CA LEU A 212 20.30 -1.03 1.57
C LEU A 212 19.98 -2.54 1.67
N GLY A 213 20.67 -3.38 0.86
CA GLY A 213 20.55 -4.83 0.94
C GLY A 213 20.89 -5.36 2.32
N ARG A 214 21.99 -4.88 2.93
CA ARG A 214 22.36 -5.26 4.30
C ARG A 214 21.35 -4.79 5.33
N PHE A 215 20.80 -3.58 5.18
CA PHE A 215 19.80 -3.04 6.10
C PHE A 215 18.52 -3.91 6.10
N VAL A 216 17.98 -4.21 4.92
CA VAL A 216 16.79 -5.07 4.81
C VAL A 216 17.07 -6.47 5.36
N SER A 217 18.26 -7.04 5.10
CA SER A 217 18.67 -8.33 5.68
C SER A 217 18.67 -8.29 7.21
N LEU A 218 19.17 -7.21 7.84
CA LEU A 218 19.14 -7.04 9.30
C LEU A 218 17.71 -6.97 9.85
N VAL A 219 16.78 -6.34 9.13
CA VAL A 219 15.36 -6.28 9.50
C VAL A 219 14.75 -7.69 9.44
N VAL A 220 15.04 -8.46 8.39
CA VAL A 220 14.59 -9.84 8.23
C VAL A 220 15.18 -10.75 9.31
N GLU A 221 16.48 -10.64 9.59
CA GLU A 221 17.13 -11.36 10.68
C GLU A 221 16.44 -11.07 12.03
N HIS A 222 16.15 -9.79 12.31
CA HIS A 222 15.48 -9.40 13.56
C HIS A 222 14.03 -9.86 13.60
N LYS A 223 13.28 -9.77 12.51
CA LYS A 223 11.93 -10.33 12.34
C LYS A 223 11.88 -11.80 12.78
N HIS A 224 12.81 -12.61 12.25
CA HIS A 224 12.89 -14.02 12.63
C HIS A 224 13.25 -14.22 14.08
N LYS A 225 14.22 -13.45 14.60
CA LYS A 225 14.68 -13.51 16.00
C LYS A 225 13.55 -13.26 16.99
N ILE A 226 12.68 -12.27 16.73
CA ILE A 226 11.54 -11.97 17.61
C ILE A 226 10.31 -12.83 17.32
N GLY A 227 10.32 -13.63 16.25
CA GLY A 227 9.22 -14.50 15.86
C GLY A 227 8.06 -13.80 15.17
N PHE A 228 8.27 -12.60 14.59
CA PHE A 228 7.26 -11.91 13.78
C PHE A 228 6.96 -12.69 12.51
N LYS A 229 5.68 -13.01 12.27
CA LYS A 229 5.26 -13.90 11.17
C LYS A 229 4.87 -13.17 9.89
N GLY A 230 4.54 -11.90 9.97
CA GLY A 230 4.17 -11.10 8.81
C GLY A 230 5.36 -10.89 7.85
N PRO A 231 5.13 -10.66 6.58
CA PRO A 231 6.18 -10.23 5.66
C PRO A 231 6.68 -8.83 6.02
N ILE A 232 7.93 -8.54 5.63
CA ILE A 232 8.39 -7.18 5.46
C ILE A 232 7.90 -6.72 4.10
N LEU A 233 7.37 -5.50 4.00
CA LEU A 233 6.88 -4.92 2.76
C LEU A 233 7.77 -3.75 2.38
N ILE A 234 8.28 -3.72 1.15
CA ILE A 234 8.86 -2.51 0.54
C ILE A 234 7.76 -1.83 -0.26
N GLU A 235 7.71 -0.52 -0.17
CA GLU A 235 6.77 0.30 -0.91
C GLU A 235 7.50 1.04 -2.02
N PRO A 236 7.33 0.63 -3.29
CA PRO A 236 8.00 1.25 -4.42
C PRO A 236 7.56 2.69 -4.65
N LYS A 237 8.53 3.56 -4.95
CA LYS A 237 8.32 4.94 -5.40
C LYS A 237 9.48 5.38 -6.28
N PRO A 238 9.23 5.95 -7.48
CA PRO A 238 10.34 6.26 -8.42
C PRO A 238 11.12 7.52 -8.04
N LYS A 239 10.46 8.47 -7.42
CA LYS A 239 10.97 9.82 -7.12
C LYS A 239 10.09 10.49 -6.06
N GLU A 240 10.54 11.65 -5.54
CA GLU A 240 9.84 12.43 -4.52
C GLU A 240 9.80 11.72 -3.16
N PRO A 241 10.60 12.21 -2.21
CA PRO A 241 11.32 13.50 -2.24
C PRO A 241 12.69 13.47 -2.95
N THR A 242 13.33 12.33 -3.16
CA THR A 242 14.57 12.26 -3.92
C THR A 242 14.31 12.23 -5.42
N LYS A 243 15.29 12.65 -6.21
CA LYS A 243 15.16 12.68 -7.66
C LYS A 243 15.16 11.27 -8.29
N HIS A 244 15.91 10.35 -7.70
CA HIS A 244 16.03 8.96 -8.11
C HIS A 244 16.00 8.07 -6.88
N GLN A 245 14.90 7.35 -6.66
CA GLN A 245 14.79 6.37 -5.58
C GLN A 245 15.24 4.98 -6.06
N TYR A 246 15.79 4.17 -5.14
CA TYR A 246 16.29 2.82 -5.46
C TYR A 246 15.15 1.81 -5.63
N ASP A 247 14.02 2.04 -5.03
CA ASP A 247 12.80 1.22 -5.06
C ASP A 247 11.81 1.71 -6.12
N PHE A 248 12.29 1.99 -7.33
CA PHE A 248 11.59 2.71 -8.40
C PHE A 248 10.20 2.14 -8.75
N ASP A 249 10.10 0.82 -8.96
CA ASP A 249 8.91 0.09 -9.36
C ASP A 249 9.01 -1.39 -8.96
N VAL A 250 7.97 -2.17 -9.25
CA VAL A 250 7.93 -3.62 -8.95
C VAL A 250 9.10 -4.37 -9.58
N ALA A 251 9.44 -4.08 -10.85
CA ALA A 251 10.53 -4.79 -11.54
C ALA A 251 11.89 -4.48 -10.90
N THR A 252 12.14 -3.23 -10.56
CA THR A 252 13.37 -2.79 -9.89
C THR A 252 13.49 -3.41 -8.50
N CYS A 253 12.40 -3.37 -7.71
CA CYS A 253 12.35 -4.00 -6.39
C CYS A 253 12.58 -5.52 -6.47
N TYR A 254 11.96 -6.20 -7.43
CA TYR A 254 12.19 -7.63 -7.64
C TYR A 254 13.67 -7.93 -7.94
N GLY A 255 14.30 -7.17 -8.83
CA GLY A 255 15.73 -7.30 -9.16
C GLY A 255 16.63 -7.08 -7.92
N PHE A 256 16.31 -6.09 -7.10
CA PHE A 256 16.99 -5.82 -5.84
C PHE A 256 16.81 -6.98 -4.84
N LEU A 257 15.58 -7.43 -4.60
CA LEU A 257 15.30 -8.55 -3.68
C LEU A 257 15.97 -9.86 -4.12
N ALA A 258 15.98 -10.14 -5.42
CA ALA A 258 16.66 -11.31 -5.98
C ALA A 258 18.18 -11.24 -5.77
N ARG A 259 18.80 -10.05 -5.96
CA ARG A 259 20.24 -9.85 -5.77
C ARG A 259 20.70 -10.13 -4.34
N TYR A 260 19.87 -9.83 -3.34
CA TYR A 260 20.22 -9.95 -1.92
C TYR A 260 19.55 -11.15 -1.22
N ASP A 261 18.94 -12.06 -1.98
CA ASP A 261 18.27 -13.28 -1.48
C ASP A 261 17.13 -12.99 -0.47
N LEU A 262 16.32 -11.99 -0.78
CA LEU A 262 15.26 -11.47 0.11
C LEU A 262 13.84 -11.84 -0.34
N LEU A 263 13.65 -12.49 -1.51
CA LEU A 263 12.35 -12.77 -2.11
C LEU A 263 11.40 -13.59 -1.23
N ASN A 264 11.94 -14.40 -0.31
CA ASN A 264 11.14 -15.26 0.56
C ASN A 264 10.50 -14.49 1.72
N ASP A 265 11.16 -13.44 2.22
CA ASP A 265 10.78 -12.72 3.43
C ASP A 265 10.17 -11.33 3.16
N VAL A 266 10.43 -10.78 1.97
CA VAL A 266 10.02 -9.43 1.59
C VAL A 266 9.03 -9.50 0.45
N LYS A 267 7.97 -8.71 0.54
CA LYS A 267 6.95 -8.49 -0.49
C LYS A 267 6.80 -7.00 -0.73
N LEU A 268 5.87 -6.61 -1.60
CA LEU A 268 5.67 -5.20 -1.96
C LEU A 268 4.32 -4.70 -1.47
N ASN A 269 4.32 -3.46 -0.99
CA ASN A 269 3.13 -2.66 -0.74
C ASN A 269 3.01 -1.67 -1.89
N ILE A 270 2.06 -1.89 -2.80
CA ILE A 270 1.99 -1.14 -4.05
C ILE A 270 1.01 0.01 -3.89
N GLU A 271 1.50 1.22 -4.15
CA GLU A 271 0.68 2.41 -4.14
C GLU A 271 0.30 2.85 -5.55
N GLN A 272 -0.98 3.22 -5.72
CA GLN A 272 -1.51 3.62 -7.03
C GLN A 272 -0.83 4.87 -7.59
N ASN A 273 -0.66 5.92 -6.77
CA ASN A 273 -0.03 7.15 -7.25
C ASN A 273 1.45 6.97 -7.55
N HIS A 274 2.15 6.13 -6.79
CA HIS A 274 3.55 5.79 -7.07
C HIS A 274 3.71 5.05 -8.41
N ALA A 275 2.78 4.14 -8.76
CA ALA A 275 2.75 3.51 -10.07
C ALA A 275 2.63 4.56 -11.20
N ILE A 276 1.73 5.53 -11.05
CA ILE A 276 1.55 6.64 -12.01
C ILE A 276 2.84 7.46 -12.13
N LEU A 277 3.49 7.79 -11.02
CA LEU A 277 4.77 8.52 -11.02
C LEU A 277 5.90 7.74 -11.69
N ALA A 278 5.85 6.41 -11.68
CA ALA A 278 6.77 5.53 -12.39
C ALA A 278 6.45 5.40 -13.90
N GLY A 279 5.32 5.95 -14.34
CA GLY A 279 4.85 5.86 -15.75
C GLY A 279 4.09 4.57 -16.05
N HIS A 280 3.59 3.90 -15.01
CA HIS A 280 2.83 2.65 -15.09
C HIS A 280 1.37 2.84 -14.72
N SER A 281 0.48 1.99 -15.20
CA SER A 281 -0.85 1.88 -14.61
C SER A 281 -0.78 1.09 -13.30
N PHE A 282 -1.70 1.34 -12.39
CA PHE A 282 -1.82 0.58 -11.16
C PHE A 282 -2.05 -0.92 -11.43
N HIS A 283 -2.87 -1.23 -12.44
CA HIS A 283 -3.10 -2.60 -12.89
C HIS A 283 -1.80 -3.30 -13.33
N HIS A 284 -0.91 -2.59 -14.06
CA HIS A 284 0.38 -3.14 -14.48
C HIS A 284 1.24 -3.56 -13.29
N GLU A 285 1.42 -2.67 -12.31
CA GLU A 285 2.26 -2.94 -11.15
C GLU A 285 1.73 -4.12 -10.32
N VAL A 286 0.41 -4.19 -10.11
CA VAL A 286 -0.21 -5.29 -9.36
C VAL A 286 -0.08 -6.61 -10.12
N ALA A 287 -0.39 -6.62 -11.42
CA ALA A 287 -0.28 -7.83 -12.25
C ALA A 287 1.17 -8.33 -12.34
N LEU A 288 2.15 -7.42 -12.44
CA LEU A 288 3.57 -7.78 -12.45
C LEU A 288 4.02 -8.34 -11.10
N ALA A 289 3.62 -7.73 -9.99
CA ALA A 289 3.95 -8.22 -8.65
C ALA A 289 3.38 -9.62 -8.40
N GLU A 290 2.17 -9.89 -8.90
CA GLU A 290 1.57 -11.22 -8.87
C GLU A 290 2.36 -12.23 -9.70
N ALA A 291 2.68 -11.88 -10.95
CA ALA A 291 3.44 -12.74 -11.85
C ALA A 291 4.83 -13.09 -11.30
N LEU A 292 5.46 -12.17 -10.56
CA LEU A 292 6.77 -12.35 -9.93
C LEU A 292 6.68 -12.93 -8.50
N GLY A 293 5.48 -13.12 -7.94
CA GLY A 293 5.29 -13.69 -6.60
C GLY A 293 5.72 -12.77 -5.45
N VAL A 294 5.76 -11.44 -5.69
CA VAL A 294 6.20 -10.44 -4.70
C VAL A 294 5.07 -9.52 -4.21
N PHE A 295 3.84 -9.76 -4.60
CA PHE A 295 2.70 -8.98 -4.11
C PHE A 295 2.48 -9.19 -2.60
N GLY A 296 2.21 -8.11 -1.85
CA GLY A 296 1.96 -8.13 -0.41
C GLY A 296 0.72 -7.37 0.02
N SER A 297 0.63 -6.07 -0.26
CA SER A 297 -0.45 -5.18 0.18
C SER A 297 -0.63 -4.04 -0.83
N LEU A 298 -1.69 -3.24 -0.65
CA LEU A 298 -1.93 -2.03 -1.44
C LEU A 298 -2.10 -0.81 -0.55
N ASP A 299 -1.50 0.29 -0.97
CA ASP A 299 -1.86 1.63 -0.54
C ASP A 299 -2.76 2.26 -1.60
N ILE A 300 -4.00 2.52 -1.19
CA ILE A 300 -5.06 2.97 -2.08
C ILE A 300 -5.19 4.48 -2.05
N ASN A 301 -4.87 5.08 -3.16
CA ASN A 301 -5.11 6.48 -3.48
C ASN A 301 -5.27 6.64 -4.99
N ARG A 302 -5.07 7.80 -5.51
CA ARG A 302 -4.88 8.07 -6.95
C ARG A 302 -4.02 9.31 -7.15
N GLY A 303 -3.28 9.30 -8.25
CA GLY A 303 -2.60 10.46 -8.80
C GLY A 303 -3.34 11.09 -9.96
N ASP A 304 -2.64 11.95 -10.65
CA ASP A 304 -3.03 12.54 -11.93
C ASP A 304 -1.85 12.38 -12.90
N ASP A 305 -2.08 11.77 -14.04
CA ASP A 305 -1.04 11.42 -15.03
C ASP A 305 -0.28 12.66 -15.56
N LEU A 306 -0.90 13.83 -15.49
CA LEU A 306 -0.31 15.09 -15.96
C LEU A 306 0.51 15.81 -14.87
N LEU A 307 0.35 15.42 -13.61
CA LEU A 307 1.10 16.01 -12.49
C LEU A 307 2.34 15.17 -12.17
N GLY A 308 3.44 15.84 -11.95
CA GLY A 308 4.71 15.18 -11.67
C GLY A 308 5.00 14.96 -10.18
N TRP A 309 4.01 15.01 -9.31
CA TRP A 309 4.14 14.82 -7.87
C TRP A 309 3.02 13.97 -7.28
N ASP A 310 3.25 13.53 -6.05
CA ASP A 310 2.32 12.70 -5.31
C ASP A 310 1.14 13.50 -4.78
N THR A 311 -0.04 13.20 -5.28
CA THR A 311 -1.25 13.94 -4.91
C THR A 311 -2.04 13.29 -3.79
N ASP A 312 -1.85 12.00 -3.52
CA ASP A 312 -2.52 11.21 -2.49
C ASP A 312 -4.03 11.47 -2.44
N GLN A 313 -4.70 11.47 -3.59
CA GLN A 313 -6.14 11.66 -3.63
C GLN A 313 -6.85 10.35 -3.29
N PHE A 314 -8.01 10.44 -2.65
CA PHE A 314 -8.86 9.26 -2.45
C PHE A 314 -9.25 8.62 -3.79
N ALA A 315 -9.09 7.30 -3.91
CA ALA A 315 -9.38 6.54 -5.12
C ALA A 315 -10.90 6.50 -5.39
N MET A 316 -11.31 6.92 -6.60
CA MET A 316 -12.72 6.99 -7.01
C MET A 316 -12.96 6.39 -8.40
N ASN A 317 -11.92 5.87 -9.09
CA ASN A 317 -12.04 5.29 -10.43
C ASN A 317 -12.38 3.79 -10.35
N VAL A 318 -13.66 3.49 -10.50
CA VAL A 318 -14.16 2.10 -10.38
C VAL A 318 -13.58 1.18 -11.46
N GLY A 319 -13.41 1.68 -12.70
CA GLY A 319 -12.94 0.87 -13.83
C GLY A 319 -11.50 0.36 -13.62
N GLU A 320 -10.61 1.25 -13.21
CA GLU A 320 -9.21 0.88 -12.93
C GLU A 320 -9.10 -0.06 -11.73
N LEU A 321 -9.80 0.26 -10.64
CA LEU A 321 -9.84 -0.59 -9.45
C LEU A 321 -10.42 -1.98 -9.73
N ALA A 322 -11.39 -2.10 -10.64
CA ALA A 322 -11.96 -3.40 -10.99
C ALA A 322 -10.95 -4.33 -11.66
N LEU A 323 -10.05 -3.82 -12.49
CA LEU A 323 -8.97 -4.60 -13.07
C LEU A 323 -7.96 -5.05 -12.01
N VAL A 324 -7.61 -4.17 -11.09
CA VAL A 324 -6.73 -4.49 -9.95
C VAL A 324 -7.35 -5.57 -9.07
N PHE A 325 -8.63 -5.43 -8.70
CA PHE A 325 -9.31 -6.44 -7.89
C PHE A 325 -9.50 -7.76 -8.63
N HIS A 326 -9.59 -7.77 -9.95
CA HIS A 326 -9.61 -8.99 -10.73
C HIS A 326 -8.30 -9.79 -10.52
N GLU A 327 -7.13 -9.14 -10.52
CA GLU A 327 -5.87 -9.80 -10.19
C GLU A 327 -5.85 -10.31 -8.74
N ILE A 328 -6.29 -9.48 -7.77
CA ILE A 328 -6.36 -9.86 -6.36
C ILE A 328 -7.27 -11.08 -6.13
N ILE A 329 -8.43 -11.13 -6.79
CA ILE A 329 -9.35 -12.26 -6.69
C ILE A 329 -8.72 -13.53 -7.30
N ASN A 330 -8.06 -13.42 -8.45
CA ASN A 330 -7.46 -14.56 -9.13
C ASN A 330 -6.35 -15.22 -8.30
N ARG A 331 -5.58 -14.43 -7.55
CA ARG A 331 -4.57 -14.98 -6.62
C ARG A 331 -5.16 -15.56 -5.31
N GLY A 332 -6.42 -15.33 -5.02
CA GLY A 332 -7.09 -15.79 -3.79
C GLY A 332 -7.17 -14.75 -2.66
N GLY A 333 -6.87 -13.48 -2.93
CA GLY A 333 -7.01 -12.36 -1.99
C GLY A 333 -5.68 -11.82 -1.45
N PHE A 334 -5.76 -10.93 -0.46
CA PHE A 334 -4.59 -10.20 0.09
C PHE A 334 -3.65 -11.01 0.99
N GLY A 335 -4.09 -12.17 1.50
CA GLY A 335 -3.33 -12.85 2.54
C GLY A 335 -3.28 -12.02 3.84
N SER A 336 -2.07 -11.63 4.29
CA SER A 336 -1.90 -10.74 5.45
C SER A 336 -2.02 -9.24 5.10
N GLY A 337 -1.90 -8.86 3.83
CA GLY A 337 -2.06 -7.49 3.35
C GLY A 337 -3.49 -6.97 3.43
N GLY A 338 -3.74 -5.82 2.86
CA GLY A 338 -5.05 -5.17 2.79
C GLY A 338 -5.05 -3.94 1.90
N LEU A 339 -6.07 -3.12 2.06
CA LEU A 339 -6.24 -1.83 1.39
C LEU A 339 -6.07 -0.71 2.42
N ASN A 340 -4.87 -0.16 2.54
CA ASN A 340 -4.63 1.00 3.36
C ASN A 340 -4.94 2.28 2.55
N PHE A 341 -5.73 3.20 3.11
CA PHE A 341 -5.99 4.49 2.46
C PHE A 341 -4.82 5.44 2.73
N ASP A 342 -3.77 5.34 1.92
CA ASP A 342 -2.70 6.34 1.87
C ASP A 342 -3.18 7.56 1.06
N ALA A 343 -4.16 8.25 1.62
CA ALA A 343 -4.87 9.31 0.95
C ALA A 343 -5.22 10.45 1.90
N LYS A 344 -5.14 11.68 1.40
CA LYS A 344 -5.45 12.90 2.15
C LYS A 344 -6.59 13.66 1.49
N ILE A 345 -7.47 14.24 2.32
CA ILE A 345 -8.47 15.20 1.85
C ILE A 345 -7.77 16.45 1.31
N ARG A 346 -8.45 17.19 0.43
CA ARG A 346 -7.84 18.42 -0.11
C ARG A 346 -7.80 19.53 0.95
N ARG A 347 -6.80 20.42 0.87
CA ARG A 347 -6.60 21.51 1.82
C ARG A 347 -7.78 22.47 1.97
N GLN A 348 -8.75 22.43 1.05
CA GLN A 348 -10.00 23.21 1.09
C GLN A 348 -11.19 22.43 1.67
N SER A 349 -11.02 21.16 1.99
CA SER A 349 -12.03 20.30 2.63
C SER A 349 -11.79 20.38 4.14
N ILE A 350 -12.30 21.43 4.77
CA ILE A 350 -11.92 21.86 6.11
C ILE A 350 -12.87 21.40 7.23
N ASP A 351 -14.02 20.87 6.87
CA ASP A 351 -14.96 20.35 7.85
C ASP A 351 -14.47 18.99 8.39
N PRO A 352 -14.58 18.71 9.70
CA PRO A 352 -14.16 17.42 10.28
C PRO A 352 -14.72 16.20 9.54
N ASP A 353 -16.01 16.27 9.17
CA ASP A 353 -16.71 15.18 8.52
C ASP A 353 -16.30 14.96 7.04
N ASP A 354 -15.56 15.90 6.42
CA ASP A 354 -14.97 15.69 5.08
C ASP A 354 -14.06 14.47 5.05
N LEU A 355 -13.38 14.18 6.16
CA LEU A 355 -12.56 12.98 6.28
C LEU A 355 -13.39 11.69 6.24
N ILE A 356 -14.58 11.70 6.87
CA ILE A 356 -15.52 10.58 6.81
C ILE A 356 -16.08 10.43 5.38
N HIS A 357 -16.51 11.53 4.75
CA HIS A 357 -17.04 11.51 3.39
C HIS A 357 -16.04 10.97 2.38
N ALA A 358 -14.76 11.34 2.50
CA ALA A 358 -13.70 10.89 1.61
C ALA A 358 -13.47 9.37 1.74
N HIS A 359 -13.36 8.87 2.97
CA HIS A 359 -13.20 7.42 3.21
C HIS A 359 -14.42 6.63 2.72
N VAL A 360 -15.63 7.06 3.09
CA VAL A 360 -16.88 6.38 2.67
C VAL A 360 -16.98 6.31 1.16
N GLY A 361 -16.68 7.41 0.46
CA GLY A 361 -16.71 7.45 -1.01
C GLY A 361 -15.70 6.49 -1.64
N SER A 362 -14.48 6.42 -1.10
CA SER A 362 -13.42 5.54 -1.61
C SER A 362 -13.69 4.06 -1.25
N MET A 363 -14.16 3.77 -0.03
CA MET A 363 -14.60 2.42 0.36
C MET A 363 -15.72 1.90 -0.55
N ASP A 364 -16.69 2.75 -0.87
CA ASP A 364 -17.77 2.41 -1.80
C ASP A 364 -17.26 2.19 -3.24
N ALA A 365 -16.33 3.01 -3.72
CA ALA A 365 -15.71 2.83 -5.03
C ALA A 365 -14.94 1.50 -5.10
N CYS A 366 -14.16 1.17 -4.06
CA CYS A 366 -13.47 -0.11 -3.96
C CYS A 366 -14.44 -1.29 -3.88
N ALA A 367 -15.51 -1.18 -3.09
CA ALA A 367 -16.51 -2.23 -2.97
C ALA A 367 -17.24 -2.48 -4.32
N ARG A 368 -17.64 -1.42 -5.01
CA ARG A 368 -18.24 -1.52 -6.34
C ARG A 368 -17.29 -2.16 -7.34
N ALA A 369 -16.03 -1.74 -7.36
CA ALA A 369 -15.01 -2.29 -8.23
C ALA A 369 -14.73 -3.77 -7.93
N PHE A 370 -14.67 -4.16 -6.67
CA PHE A 370 -14.51 -5.57 -6.27
C PHE A 370 -15.67 -6.44 -6.70
N LEU A 371 -16.91 -5.95 -6.57
CA LEU A 371 -18.11 -6.68 -7.04
C LEU A 371 -18.08 -6.85 -8.55
N ALA A 372 -17.73 -5.81 -9.31
CA ALA A 372 -17.55 -5.89 -10.76
C ALA A 372 -16.45 -6.90 -11.15
N ALA A 373 -15.34 -6.91 -10.44
CA ALA A 373 -14.25 -7.86 -10.66
C ALA A 373 -14.67 -9.31 -10.38
N ALA A 374 -15.45 -9.54 -9.31
CA ALA A 374 -15.98 -10.85 -8.99
C ALA A 374 -16.94 -11.35 -10.08
N ASP A 375 -17.85 -10.50 -10.56
CA ASP A 375 -18.77 -10.82 -11.64
C ASP A 375 -18.03 -11.12 -12.96
N MET A 376 -16.99 -10.34 -13.30
CA MET A 376 -16.12 -10.59 -14.47
C MET A 376 -15.40 -11.94 -14.36
N ARG A 377 -14.87 -12.26 -13.18
CA ARG A 377 -14.21 -13.55 -12.94
C ARG A 377 -15.19 -14.72 -13.08
N ASP A 378 -16.37 -14.65 -12.47
CA ASP A 378 -17.37 -15.71 -12.51
C ASP A 378 -17.90 -15.95 -13.93
N ALA A 379 -18.00 -14.89 -14.72
CA ALA A 379 -18.37 -14.97 -16.14
C ALA A 379 -17.20 -15.41 -17.05
N GLY A 380 -15.97 -15.45 -16.55
CA GLY A 380 -14.77 -15.85 -17.32
C GLY A 380 -14.42 -14.93 -18.47
N VAL A 381 -14.87 -13.66 -18.45
CA VAL A 381 -14.79 -12.74 -19.59
C VAL A 381 -13.36 -12.39 -20.03
N LEU A 382 -12.41 -12.43 -19.09
CA LEU A 382 -10.99 -12.22 -19.37
C LEU A 382 -10.22 -13.55 -19.43
N ALA A 383 -10.55 -14.50 -18.56
CA ALA A 383 -9.81 -15.76 -18.48
C ALA A 383 -9.99 -16.63 -19.74
N THR A 384 -11.20 -16.69 -20.31
CA THR A 384 -11.47 -17.50 -21.52
C THR A 384 -10.70 -16.99 -22.74
N PRO A 385 -10.78 -15.70 -23.13
CA PRO A 385 -10.00 -15.18 -24.26
C PRO A 385 -8.48 -15.30 -24.04
N LEU A 386 -8.00 -15.14 -22.80
CA LEU A 386 -6.59 -15.31 -22.46
C LEU A 386 -6.14 -16.76 -22.69
N ALA A 387 -6.89 -17.74 -22.17
CA ALA A 387 -6.59 -19.15 -22.37
C ALA A 387 -6.60 -19.55 -23.85
N GLU A 388 -7.56 -19.07 -24.63
CA GLU A 388 -7.62 -19.28 -26.07
C GLU A 388 -6.41 -18.68 -26.80
N ARG A 389 -5.99 -17.48 -26.43
CA ARG A 389 -4.83 -16.79 -27.02
C ARG A 389 -3.54 -17.58 -26.83
N TYR A 390 -3.34 -18.17 -25.67
CA TYR A 390 -2.12 -18.91 -25.32
C TYR A 390 -2.25 -20.43 -25.48
N ALA A 391 -3.34 -20.93 -26.03
CA ALA A 391 -3.57 -22.38 -26.18
C ALA A 391 -2.46 -23.13 -26.92
N GLY A 392 -1.74 -22.46 -27.84
CA GLY A 392 -0.59 -23.04 -28.53
C GLY A 392 0.54 -23.48 -27.59
N TRP A 393 0.74 -22.77 -26.48
CA TRP A 393 1.77 -23.09 -25.49
C TRP A 393 1.41 -24.27 -24.59
N THR A 394 0.14 -24.67 -24.53
CA THR A 394 -0.32 -25.86 -23.83
C THR A 394 -0.33 -27.11 -24.74
N SER A 395 0.01 -26.98 -26.04
CA SER A 395 0.21 -28.09 -26.95
C SER A 395 1.47 -28.89 -26.58
N PRO A 396 1.64 -30.14 -27.05
CA PRO A 396 2.88 -30.91 -26.83
C PRO A 396 4.13 -30.15 -27.28
N GLU A 397 4.09 -29.49 -28.42
CA GLU A 397 5.22 -28.72 -28.93
C GLU A 397 5.52 -27.46 -28.10
N GLY A 398 4.49 -26.68 -27.73
CA GLY A 398 4.67 -25.52 -26.86
C GLY A 398 5.29 -25.90 -25.51
N ARG A 399 4.84 -27.01 -24.93
CA ARG A 399 5.44 -27.56 -23.70
C ARG A 399 6.88 -27.99 -23.87
N ALA A 400 7.20 -28.68 -24.96
CA ALA A 400 8.56 -29.14 -25.27
C ALA A 400 9.56 -27.97 -25.45
N ILE A 401 9.11 -26.86 -26.07
CA ILE A 401 9.89 -25.62 -26.18
C ILE A 401 10.19 -25.05 -24.78
N LEU A 402 9.17 -24.88 -23.92
CA LEU A 402 9.33 -24.31 -22.59
C LEU A 402 10.15 -25.21 -21.65
N ALA A 403 10.08 -26.53 -21.84
CA ALA A 403 10.87 -27.49 -21.07
C ALA A 403 12.36 -27.57 -21.52
N GLY A 404 12.76 -26.81 -22.56
CA GLY A 404 14.12 -26.84 -23.06
C GLY A 404 14.44 -28.10 -23.92
N GLU A 405 13.41 -28.83 -24.34
CA GLU A 405 13.53 -30.04 -25.16
C GLU A 405 13.74 -29.73 -26.67
N ARG A 406 13.73 -28.46 -27.04
CA ARG A 406 13.96 -27.97 -28.39
C ARG A 406 15.14 -27.01 -28.40
N SER A 407 16.15 -27.35 -29.18
CA SER A 407 17.27 -26.45 -29.45
C SER A 407 16.89 -25.37 -30.48
N LEU A 408 17.70 -24.32 -30.57
CA LEU A 408 17.53 -23.30 -31.62
C LEU A 408 17.60 -23.93 -33.01
N ALA A 409 18.45 -24.98 -33.24
CA ALA A 409 18.56 -25.69 -34.48
C ALA A 409 17.26 -26.42 -34.85
N ASP A 410 16.66 -27.16 -33.88
CA ASP A 410 15.38 -27.85 -34.14
C ASP A 410 14.27 -26.88 -34.53
N LEU A 411 14.19 -25.70 -33.85
CA LEU A 411 13.23 -24.67 -34.17
C LEU A 411 13.49 -24.04 -35.55
N ALA A 412 14.77 -23.80 -35.90
CA ALA A 412 15.15 -23.25 -37.16
C ALA A 412 14.83 -24.21 -38.33
N ASP A 413 15.15 -25.49 -38.18
CA ASP A 413 14.85 -26.52 -39.17
C ASP A 413 13.35 -26.65 -39.42
N ARG A 414 12.56 -26.57 -38.36
CA ARG A 414 11.09 -26.54 -38.49
C ARG A 414 10.62 -25.27 -39.21
N ALA A 415 11.17 -24.09 -38.86
CA ALA A 415 10.81 -22.82 -39.49
C ALA A 415 11.16 -22.76 -40.97
N LEU A 416 12.22 -23.44 -41.38
CA LEU A 416 12.66 -23.54 -42.77
C LEU A 416 11.90 -24.62 -43.58
N SER A 417 11.04 -25.41 -42.93
CA SER A 417 10.28 -26.44 -43.65
C SER A 417 9.29 -25.84 -44.65
N PRO A 418 9.09 -26.47 -45.83
CA PRO A 418 8.18 -25.96 -46.84
C PRO A 418 6.75 -25.78 -46.29
N GLY A 419 6.17 -24.61 -46.51
CA GLY A 419 4.79 -24.30 -46.09
C GLY A 419 4.64 -23.86 -44.63
N PHE A 420 5.74 -23.73 -43.88
CA PHE A 420 5.68 -23.14 -42.53
C PHE A 420 5.64 -21.61 -42.62
N ASP A 421 4.44 -21.06 -42.55
CA ASP A 421 4.19 -19.62 -42.57
C ASP A 421 3.08 -19.28 -41.54
N PRO A 422 3.48 -19.19 -40.26
CA PRO A 422 2.50 -18.96 -39.18
C PRO A 422 1.95 -17.53 -39.18
N LEU A 423 0.62 -17.41 -39.12
CA LEU A 423 -0.06 -16.14 -39.02
C LEU A 423 -0.46 -15.85 -37.56
N PRO A 424 -0.31 -14.59 -37.10
CA PRO A 424 -0.72 -14.21 -35.76
C PRO A 424 -2.24 -14.22 -35.62
N ARG A 425 -2.72 -14.50 -34.38
CA ARG A 425 -4.12 -14.35 -34.04
C ARG A 425 -4.40 -12.91 -33.58
N SER A 426 -5.65 -12.44 -33.76
CA SER A 426 -6.07 -11.13 -33.27
C SER A 426 -5.92 -11.02 -31.75
N GLY A 427 -5.42 -9.86 -31.27
CA GLY A 427 -5.35 -9.51 -29.86
C GLY A 427 -6.69 -9.09 -29.26
N ARG A 428 -7.65 -8.66 -30.09
CA ARG A 428 -9.00 -8.23 -29.71
C ARG A 428 -9.04 -7.19 -28.58
N GLN A 429 -8.08 -6.28 -28.51
CA GLN A 429 -7.90 -5.35 -27.40
C GLN A 429 -9.19 -4.52 -27.15
N GLU A 430 -9.69 -3.84 -28.16
CA GLU A 430 -10.88 -2.97 -28.05
C GLU A 430 -12.15 -3.74 -27.64
N TYR A 431 -12.24 -4.99 -28.10
CA TYR A 431 -13.33 -5.89 -27.70
C TYR A 431 -13.24 -6.24 -26.20
N LEU A 432 -12.05 -6.56 -25.68
CA LEU A 432 -11.84 -6.88 -24.29
C LEU A 432 -12.12 -5.66 -23.39
N GLU A 433 -11.65 -4.48 -23.77
CA GLU A 433 -11.97 -3.23 -23.09
C GLU A 433 -13.48 -2.98 -23.05
N SER A 434 -14.20 -3.23 -24.17
CA SER A 434 -15.65 -3.12 -24.21
C SER A 434 -16.38 -4.14 -23.33
N LEU A 435 -15.80 -5.32 -23.11
CA LEU A 435 -16.34 -6.29 -22.18
C LEU A 435 -16.23 -5.82 -20.73
N VAL A 436 -15.06 -5.29 -20.33
CA VAL A 436 -14.85 -4.72 -18.99
C VAL A 436 -15.88 -3.62 -18.71
N ASN A 437 -16.09 -2.70 -19.67
CA ASN A 437 -17.03 -1.60 -19.52
C ASN A 437 -18.50 -2.00 -19.33
N ARG A 438 -18.86 -3.28 -19.49
CA ARG A 438 -20.21 -3.76 -19.17
C ARG A 438 -20.42 -4.02 -17.68
N TYR A 439 -19.36 -4.08 -16.90
CA TYR A 439 -19.38 -4.44 -15.48
C TYR A 439 -19.14 -3.25 -14.54
N VAL A 440 -18.47 -2.18 -15.02
CA VAL A 440 -18.06 -1.03 -14.20
C VAL A 440 -18.98 0.19 -14.30
#